data_cb552e7a68c08eaa3b91b471bd4daebe
#
_entry.id   cb552e7a68c08eaa3b91b471bd4daebe
#
_cell.length_a   1.000
_cell.length_b   1.000
_cell.length_c   1.000
_cell.angle_alpha   90.00
_cell.angle_beta   90.00
_cell.angle_gamma   90.00
#
_symmetry.space_group_name_H-M   'P 1'
#
loop_
_entity.id
_entity.type
_entity.pdbx_description
1 polymer ?
#
loop_
_entity_poly.entity_id
_entity_poly.type
_entity_poly.pdbx_seq_one_letter_code
_entity_poly.pdbx_strand_id
1 'polypeptide(L)'
;MTLENGAAGAGPRSGEPAAAAPAAGRHGHPPLALAGLLFNAFAWGVSWWPFRELGERGLHPLWATTTIYVLGALFITVARPHAWAGLVRAPALWWLLLASGLTNATFNWGVTIGDVVRVVLLFYLMPVWAVLLARVLLGEPLTTAAILRLALALTGAAIVLWPQPAPGAPGAGFAVPLPASLAEWLGLAGGFGFALTNVMLRREAHQPEMARALAMFVGGAVVAGLLALALGSAGSIPWPGPPSGWALGAGLLSLWFLASNLTLQYGAARVPANVTAVVMVSEVLFAGVSAVLLGASVLTPTLVVGAGLIVAASLLAARG
;
A
#
# COMPACT_ATOMS: atom_id res chain seq x y z
N MET A 1 -3.32 -53.37 -65.29
CA MET A 1 -4.63 -54.10 -65.07
C MET A 1 -5.25 -53.39 -63.90
N THR A 2 -5.95 -52.26 -64.14
CA THR A 2 -7.42 -52.09 -64.06
C THR A 2 -7.98 -52.50 -62.71
N LEU A 3 -8.73 -51.76 -61.96
CA LEU A 3 -9.79 -50.74 -62.12
C LEU A 3 -10.03 -50.14 -60.77
N GLU A 4 -10.17 -48.84 -60.57
CA GLU A 4 -11.43 -48.07 -60.61
C GLU A 4 -12.42 -48.30 -59.43
N ASN A 5 -12.80 -47.17 -58.88
CA ASN A 5 -14.06 -46.78 -58.21
C ASN A 5 -14.12 -46.94 -56.70
N GLY A 6 -14.56 -46.03 -55.95
CA GLY A 6 -15.60 -45.07 -56.15
C GLY A 6 -15.64 -44.01 -55.05
N ALA A 7 -15.92 -42.80 -55.46
CA ALA A 7 -16.26 -41.66 -54.65
C ALA A 7 -17.63 -41.83 -53.98
N ALA A 8 -17.74 -41.47 -52.74
CA ALA A 8 -19.01 -41.03 -52.16
C ALA A 8 -18.76 -39.87 -51.19
N GLY A 9 -19.23 -38.71 -51.58
CA GLY A 9 -19.21 -37.50 -50.82
C GLY A 9 -20.11 -37.60 -49.59
N ALA A 10 -19.62 -37.06 -48.50
CA ALA A 10 -20.45 -36.68 -47.37
C ALA A 10 -20.36 -35.17 -47.26
N GLY A 11 -21.44 -34.51 -47.62
CA GLY A 11 -21.64 -33.08 -47.47
C GLY A 11 -21.61 -32.62 -46.00
N PRO A 12 -21.42 -31.31 -45.77
CA PRO A 12 -21.29 -30.80 -44.43
C PRO A 12 -22.62 -30.91 -43.66
N ARG A 13 -22.58 -31.56 -42.49
CA ARG A 13 -23.70 -31.56 -41.54
C ARG A 13 -23.85 -30.15 -40.96
N SER A 14 -24.80 -29.43 -41.52
CA SER A 14 -25.38 -28.22 -40.94
C SER A 14 -26.13 -28.58 -39.66
N GLY A 15 -25.82 -27.91 -38.56
CA GLY A 15 -26.74 -27.85 -37.42
C GLY A 15 -26.18 -28.31 -36.07
N GLU A 16 -25.03 -27.81 -35.67
CA GLU A 16 -24.75 -27.74 -34.23
C GLU A 16 -25.10 -26.32 -33.74
N PRO A 17 -26.06 -26.17 -32.82
CA PRO A 17 -26.30 -24.84 -32.26
C PRO A 17 -25.04 -24.44 -31.51
N ALA A 18 -24.42 -23.31 -31.88
CA ALA A 18 -23.36 -22.69 -31.15
C ALA A 18 -23.79 -22.61 -29.68
N ALA A 19 -23.03 -23.29 -28.81
CA ALA A 19 -23.23 -23.16 -27.37
C ALA A 19 -23.19 -21.67 -27.02
N ALA A 20 -24.33 -21.14 -26.61
CA ALA A 20 -24.44 -19.79 -26.13
C ALA A 20 -23.42 -19.61 -25.03
N ALA A 21 -22.49 -18.67 -25.21
CA ALA A 21 -21.58 -18.25 -24.15
C ALA A 21 -22.44 -17.93 -22.93
N PRO A 22 -22.08 -18.44 -21.74
CA PRO A 22 -22.84 -18.15 -20.53
C PRO A 22 -22.93 -16.63 -20.40
N ALA A 23 -24.17 -16.11 -20.40
CA ALA A 23 -24.43 -14.71 -20.12
C ALA A 23 -23.67 -14.36 -18.84
N ALA A 24 -22.75 -13.38 -18.94
CA ALA A 24 -22.07 -12.82 -17.80
C ALA A 24 -23.15 -12.25 -16.87
N GLY A 25 -23.62 -13.07 -15.97
CA GLY A 25 -24.56 -12.70 -14.94
C GLY A 25 -23.94 -11.53 -14.20
N ARG A 26 -24.65 -10.44 -14.05
CA ARG A 26 -24.39 -9.33 -13.13
C ARG A 26 -24.47 -9.89 -11.69
N HIS A 27 -23.56 -10.75 -11.32
CA HIS A 27 -23.37 -11.10 -9.92
C HIS A 27 -22.65 -9.94 -9.28
N GLY A 28 -23.39 -9.13 -8.50
CA GLY A 28 -22.81 -8.10 -7.66
C GLY A 28 -21.64 -8.72 -6.86
N HIS A 29 -20.56 -7.95 -6.68
CA HIS A 29 -19.41 -8.42 -5.92
C HIS A 29 -19.85 -8.92 -4.55
N PRO A 30 -19.28 -10.03 -4.03
CA PRO A 30 -19.66 -10.57 -2.74
C PRO A 30 -19.59 -9.48 -1.66
N PRO A 31 -20.68 -9.15 -0.95
CA PRO A 31 -20.69 -8.03 -0.02
C PRO A 31 -19.66 -8.17 1.10
N LEU A 32 -19.40 -9.41 1.53
CA LEU A 32 -18.39 -9.70 2.53
C LEU A 32 -16.95 -9.40 2.01
N ALA A 33 -16.69 -9.60 0.72
CA ALA A 33 -15.39 -9.29 0.12
C ALA A 33 -15.15 -7.77 0.08
N LEU A 34 -16.18 -6.98 -0.31
CA LEU A 34 -16.10 -5.52 -0.27
C LEU A 34 -15.97 -4.99 1.17
N ALA A 35 -16.71 -5.57 2.12
CA ALA A 35 -16.60 -5.23 3.53
C ALA A 35 -15.19 -5.50 4.07
N GLY A 36 -14.55 -6.61 3.66
CA GLY A 36 -13.16 -6.91 4.03
C GLY A 36 -12.15 -5.90 3.49
N LEU A 37 -12.33 -5.45 2.24
CA LEU A 37 -11.50 -4.39 1.65
C LEU A 37 -11.70 -3.04 2.36
N LEU A 38 -12.95 -2.67 2.65
CA LEU A 38 -13.26 -1.45 3.39
C LEU A 38 -12.71 -1.49 4.82
N PHE A 39 -12.80 -2.64 5.49
CA PHE A 39 -12.18 -2.82 6.80
C PHE A 39 -10.66 -2.65 6.74
N ASN A 40 -10.01 -3.20 5.72
CA ASN A 40 -8.57 -3.00 5.54
C ASN A 40 -8.23 -1.52 5.33
N ALA A 41 -8.95 -0.82 4.44
CA ALA A 41 -8.75 0.62 4.20
C ALA A 41 -9.01 1.45 5.47
N PHE A 42 -10.06 1.10 6.24
CA PHE A 42 -10.32 1.72 7.54
C PHE A 42 -9.19 1.47 8.53
N ALA A 43 -8.75 0.21 8.65
CA ALA A 43 -7.70 -0.18 9.60
C ALA A 43 -6.39 0.59 9.37
N TRP A 44 -6.00 0.78 8.13
CA TRP A 44 -4.81 1.56 7.78
C TRP A 44 -5.05 3.06 7.94
N GLY A 45 -6.19 3.57 7.48
CA GLY A 45 -6.53 5.00 7.58
C GLY A 45 -6.56 5.53 9.02
N VAL A 46 -6.96 4.71 10.00
CA VAL A 46 -7.00 5.12 11.40
C VAL A 46 -5.76 4.70 12.20
N SER A 47 -4.82 3.97 11.59
CA SER A 47 -3.65 3.38 12.29
C SER A 47 -2.71 4.41 12.89
N TRP A 48 -2.67 5.64 12.35
CA TRP A 48 -1.84 6.73 12.86
C TRP A 48 -2.12 7.04 14.33
N TRP A 49 -3.38 6.93 14.77
CA TRP A 49 -3.76 7.23 16.15
C TRP A 49 -3.20 6.22 17.15
N PRO A 50 -3.42 4.89 17.03
CA PRO A 50 -2.79 3.95 17.97
C PRO A 50 -1.26 3.96 17.93
N PHE A 51 -0.63 4.30 16.79
CA PHE A 51 0.82 4.50 16.77
C PHE A 51 1.25 5.73 17.58
N ARG A 52 0.51 6.85 17.55
CA ARG A 52 0.76 8.01 18.42
C ARG A 52 0.59 7.64 19.89
N GLU A 53 -0.50 6.95 20.24
CA GLU A 53 -0.74 6.46 21.60
C GLU A 53 0.43 5.59 22.12
N LEU A 54 0.94 4.68 21.29
CA LEU A 54 2.12 3.87 21.65
C LEU A 54 3.35 4.76 21.85
N GLY A 55 3.52 5.79 21.02
CA GLY A 55 4.59 6.77 21.16
C GLY A 55 4.54 7.54 22.48
N GLU A 56 3.37 8.00 22.88
CA GLU A 56 3.14 8.70 24.16
C GLU A 56 3.38 7.80 25.37
N ARG A 57 3.21 6.48 25.18
CA ARG A 57 3.51 5.47 26.21
C ARG A 57 4.97 4.98 26.18
N GLY A 58 5.83 5.67 25.44
CA GLY A 58 7.27 5.40 25.42
C GLY A 58 7.72 4.36 24.40
N LEU A 59 6.88 4.03 23.40
CA LEU A 59 7.25 3.14 22.31
C LEU A 59 7.34 3.92 20.99
N HIS A 60 8.55 4.35 20.63
CA HIS A 60 8.76 5.07 19.37
C HIS A 60 8.20 4.30 18.16
N PRO A 61 7.63 4.96 17.11
CA PRO A 61 6.97 4.31 15.98
C PRO A 61 7.79 3.21 15.28
N LEU A 62 9.11 3.36 15.20
CA LEU A 62 9.98 2.32 14.64
C LEU A 62 10.01 1.07 15.53
N TRP A 63 10.06 1.23 16.85
CA TRP A 63 9.97 0.09 17.79
C TRP A 63 8.58 -0.54 17.78
N ALA A 64 7.52 0.29 17.66
CA ALA A 64 6.15 -0.20 17.52
C ALA A 64 5.99 -1.04 16.23
N THR A 65 6.47 -0.52 15.09
CA THR A 65 6.47 -1.24 13.82
C THR A 65 7.26 -2.56 13.95
N THR A 66 8.46 -2.52 14.50
CA THR A 66 9.28 -3.73 14.74
C THR A 66 8.50 -4.76 15.53
N THR A 67 7.93 -4.39 16.68
CA THR A 67 7.21 -5.31 17.57
C THR A 67 5.99 -5.92 16.87
N ILE A 68 5.17 -5.09 16.21
CA ILE A 68 3.97 -5.53 15.50
C ILE A 68 4.31 -6.53 14.40
N TYR A 69 5.35 -6.24 13.62
CA TYR A 69 5.75 -7.08 12.49
C TYR A 69 6.51 -8.35 12.93
N VAL A 70 7.26 -8.31 14.04
CA VAL A 70 7.83 -9.51 14.68
C VAL A 70 6.71 -10.46 15.12
N LEU A 71 5.69 -9.95 15.80
CA LEU A 71 4.55 -10.77 16.24
C LEU A 71 3.81 -11.37 15.04
N GLY A 72 3.59 -10.60 13.97
CA GLY A 72 2.98 -11.10 12.74
C GLY A 72 3.84 -12.16 12.04
N ALA A 73 5.15 -11.94 11.93
CA ALA A 73 6.08 -12.92 11.36
C ALA A 73 6.13 -14.21 12.21
N LEU A 74 6.10 -14.09 13.53
CA LEU A 74 6.03 -15.22 14.45
C LEU A 74 4.73 -16.02 14.26
N PHE A 75 3.58 -15.34 14.13
CA PHE A 75 2.32 -15.99 13.83
C PHE A 75 2.38 -16.80 12.54
N ILE A 76 2.90 -16.19 11.44
CA ILE A 76 3.06 -16.87 10.15
C ILE A 76 4.02 -18.07 10.30
N THR A 77 5.10 -17.90 11.06
CA THR A 77 6.09 -18.96 11.31
C THR A 77 5.46 -20.18 12.00
N VAL A 78 4.65 -19.95 13.01
CA VAL A 78 3.95 -21.02 13.74
C VAL A 78 2.88 -21.67 12.86
N ALA A 79 2.09 -20.87 12.14
CA ALA A 79 0.99 -21.37 11.33
C ALA A 79 1.45 -22.04 10.03
N ARG A 80 2.59 -21.60 9.46
CA ARG A 80 3.10 -22.02 8.13
C ARG A 80 4.63 -22.06 8.11
N PRO A 81 5.30 -22.97 8.83
CA PRO A 81 6.77 -23.00 8.94
C PRO A 81 7.48 -23.18 7.59
N HIS A 82 6.82 -23.80 6.62
CA HIS A 82 7.35 -23.99 5.25
C HIS A 82 7.55 -22.65 4.50
N ALA A 83 6.93 -21.55 4.95
CA ALA A 83 7.10 -20.23 4.33
C ALA A 83 8.57 -19.78 4.35
N TRP A 84 9.33 -20.13 5.39
CA TRP A 84 10.76 -19.85 5.48
C TRP A 84 11.58 -20.50 4.36
N ALA A 85 11.29 -21.75 4.03
CA ALA A 85 11.97 -22.43 2.94
C ALA A 85 11.73 -21.72 1.61
N GLY A 86 10.51 -21.21 1.38
CA GLY A 86 10.18 -20.39 0.21
C GLY A 86 10.95 -19.08 0.19
N LEU A 87 11.00 -18.36 1.31
CA LEU A 87 11.72 -17.10 1.43
C LEU A 87 13.23 -17.26 1.19
N VAL A 88 13.85 -18.26 1.80
CA VAL A 88 15.31 -18.48 1.69
C VAL A 88 15.71 -18.94 0.29
N ARG A 89 14.90 -19.79 -0.37
CA ARG A 89 15.18 -20.31 -1.71
C ARG A 89 14.92 -19.33 -2.84
N ALA A 90 14.18 -18.24 -2.60
CA ALA A 90 13.85 -17.24 -3.60
C ALA A 90 14.50 -15.88 -3.28
N PRO A 91 15.76 -15.63 -3.71
CA PRO A 91 16.47 -14.37 -3.41
C PRO A 91 15.73 -13.12 -3.89
N ALA A 92 14.90 -13.25 -4.92
CA ALA A 92 14.06 -12.15 -5.40
C ALA A 92 13.06 -11.64 -4.35
N LEU A 93 12.62 -12.49 -3.40
CA LEU A 93 11.76 -12.08 -2.28
C LEU A 93 12.46 -11.15 -1.28
N TRP A 94 13.79 -11.06 -1.29
CA TRP A 94 14.54 -10.13 -0.44
C TRP A 94 14.32 -8.68 -0.88
N TRP A 95 14.11 -8.44 -2.17
CA TRP A 95 13.68 -7.11 -2.64
C TRP A 95 12.28 -6.76 -2.16
N LEU A 96 11.36 -7.73 -2.15
CA LEU A 96 10.03 -7.56 -1.56
C LEU A 96 10.13 -7.27 -0.05
N LEU A 97 11.00 -7.98 0.67
CA LEU A 97 11.29 -7.76 2.08
C LEU A 97 11.76 -6.32 2.33
N LEU A 98 12.77 -5.85 1.59
CA LEU A 98 13.30 -4.50 1.73
C LEU A 98 12.27 -3.43 1.37
N ALA A 99 11.53 -3.61 0.28
CA ALA A 99 10.51 -2.67 -0.17
C ALA A 99 9.37 -2.53 0.84
N SER A 100 8.85 -3.66 1.33
CA SER A 100 7.80 -3.68 2.35
C SER A 100 8.31 -3.12 3.69
N GLY A 101 9.53 -3.46 4.06
CA GLY A 101 10.15 -2.91 5.26
C GLY A 101 10.31 -1.39 5.21
N LEU A 102 10.79 -0.86 4.08
CA LEU A 102 10.87 0.58 3.85
C LEU A 102 9.49 1.24 3.96
N THR A 103 8.48 0.67 3.28
CA THR A 103 7.10 1.16 3.35
C THR A 103 6.62 1.32 4.79
N ASN A 104 6.69 0.22 5.55
CA ASN A 104 6.10 0.18 6.89
C ASN A 104 6.88 1.03 7.90
N ALA A 105 8.22 1.03 7.83
CA ALA A 105 9.04 1.84 8.70
C ALA A 105 8.80 3.35 8.47
N THR A 106 8.78 3.79 7.22
CA THR A 106 8.68 5.22 6.89
C THR A 106 7.25 5.71 7.02
N PHE A 107 6.25 4.97 6.53
CA PHE A 107 4.86 5.38 6.64
C PHE A 107 4.40 5.50 8.10
N ASN A 108 4.58 4.43 8.90
CA ASN A 108 4.14 4.43 10.29
C ASN A 108 4.84 5.52 11.12
N TRP A 109 6.12 5.76 10.87
CA TRP A 109 6.85 6.86 11.52
C TRP A 109 6.33 8.21 11.05
N GLY A 110 6.19 8.42 9.73
CA GLY A 110 5.74 9.69 9.15
C GLY A 110 4.36 10.13 9.66
N VAL A 111 3.35 9.24 9.63
CA VAL A 111 1.99 9.57 10.09
C VAL A 111 1.91 9.82 11.60
N THR A 112 2.89 9.33 12.36
CA THR A 112 2.94 9.52 13.81
C THR A 112 3.47 10.89 14.18
N ILE A 113 4.50 11.38 13.47
CA ILE A 113 5.21 12.63 13.83
C ILE A 113 4.76 13.85 13.03
N GLY A 114 4.01 13.67 11.94
CA GLY A 114 3.61 14.74 11.03
C GLY A 114 2.10 15.01 11.00
N ASP A 115 1.71 15.94 10.11
CA ASP A 115 0.31 16.09 9.73
C ASP A 115 -0.13 14.84 8.95
N VAL A 116 -1.11 14.13 9.49
CA VAL A 116 -1.55 12.84 8.98
C VAL A 116 -2.01 12.94 7.53
N VAL A 117 -2.82 13.96 7.21
CA VAL A 117 -3.40 14.10 5.86
C VAL A 117 -2.30 14.39 4.85
N ARG A 118 -1.36 15.28 5.18
CA ARG A 118 -0.22 15.60 4.30
C ARG A 118 0.65 14.38 4.04
N VAL A 119 1.00 13.62 5.09
CA VAL A 119 1.83 12.40 4.97
C VAL A 119 1.12 11.34 4.12
N VAL A 120 -0.16 11.09 4.38
CA VAL A 120 -0.97 10.14 3.60
C VAL A 120 -1.09 10.58 2.13
N LEU A 121 -1.31 11.86 1.85
CA LEU A 121 -1.37 12.35 0.48
C LEU A 121 -0.04 12.19 -0.27
N LEU A 122 1.09 12.46 0.40
CA LEU A 122 2.41 12.24 -0.19
C LEU A 122 2.72 10.77 -0.42
N PHE A 123 2.29 9.89 0.48
CA PHE A 123 2.31 8.45 0.26
C PHE A 123 1.49 8.05 -0.98
N TYR A 124 0.32 8.66 -1.19
CA TYR A 124 -0.53 8.42 -2.37
C TYR A 124 0.03 8.97 -3.68
N LEU A 125 1.26 9.49 -3.70
CA LEU A 125 2.06 9.65 -4.93
C LEU A 125 2.60 8.30 -5.46
N MET A 126 2.31 7.20 -4.79
CA MET A 126 2.68 5.84 -5.21
C MET A 126 2.37 5.52 -6.69
N PRO A 127 1.30 6.01 -7.36
CA PRO A 127 1.11 5.76 -8.79
C PRO A 127 2.21 6.36 -9.67
N VAL A 128 2.82 7.47 -9.24
CA VAL A 128 3.98 8.08 -9.92
C VAL A 128 5.16 7.10 -9.90
N TRP A 129 5.47 6.61 -8.71
CA TRP A 129 6.55 5.64 -8.52
C TRP A 129 6.26 4.32 -9.22
N ALA A 130 4.99 3.84 -9.18
CA ALA A 130 4.58 2.60 -9.83
C ALA A 130 4.81 2.65 -11.34
N VAL A 131 4.46 3.75 -12.00
CA VAL A 131 4.69 3.94 -13.44
C VAL A 131 6.19 3.94 -13.77
N LEU A 132 7.00 4.65 -12.98
CA LEU A 132 8.45 4.71 -13.19
C LEU A 132 9.11 3.35 -12.96
N LEU A 133 8.76 2.68 -11.88
CA LEU A 133 9.29 1.36 -11.52
C LEU A 133 8.84 0.28 -12.51
N ALA A 134 7.59 0.29 -12.97
CA ALA A 134 7.10 -0.64 -13.98
C ALA A 134 7.85 -0.44 -15.31
N ARG A 135 8.17 0.80 -15.68
CA ARG A 135 9.00 1.09 -16.85
C ARG A 135 10.40 0.50 -16.73
N VAL A 136 11.03 0.70 -15.56
CA VAL A 136 12.45 0.30 -15.36
C VAL A 136 12.59 -1.21 -15.09
N LEU A 137 11.70 -1.78 -14.25
CA LEU A 137 11.84 -3.15 -13.76
C LEU A 137 11.05 -4.18 -14.58
N LEU A 138 9.96 -3.77 -15.24
CA LEU A 138 9.10 -4.65 -16.03
C LEU A 138 9.17 -4.34 -17.53
N GLY A 139 9.82 -3.25 -17.96
CA GLY A 139 9.92 -2.85 -19.36
C GLY A 139 8.59 -2.32 -19.92
N GLU A 140 7.60 -1.97 -19.09
CA GLU A 140 6.30 -1.50 -19.55
C GLU A 140 6.40 -0.13 -20.24
N PRO A 141 5.70 0.09 -21.38
CA PRO A 141 5.75 1.37 -22.08
C PRO A 141 5.02 2.47 -21.30
N LEU A 142 5.55 3.70 -21.38
CA LEU A 142 4.84 4.89 -20.87
C LEU A 142 3.71 5.24 -21.84
N THR A 143 2.48 5.02 -21.41
CA THR A 143 1.29 5.41 -22.17
C THR A 143 0.92 6.87 -21.91
N THR A 144 0.20 7.51 -22.84
CA THR A 144 -0.33 8.87 -22.63
C THR A 144 -1.20 8.96 -21.39
N ALA A 145 -1.98 7.92 -21.10
CA ALA A 145 -2.78 7.83 -19.89
C ALA A 145 -1.93 7.79 -18.62
N ALA A 146 -0.77 7.09 -18.64
CA ALA A 146 0.17 7.06 -17.52
C ALA A 146 0.80 8.44 -17.29
N ILE A 147 1.18 9.15 -18.37
CA ILE A 147 1.74 10.51 -18.29
C ILE A 147 0.72 11.50 -17.72
N LEU A 148 -0.55 11.41 -18.13
CA LEU A 148 -1.61 12.28 -17.62
C LEU A 148 -1.84 12.05 -16.12
N ARG A 149 -1.87 10.78 -15.68
CA ARG A 149 -1.98 10.43 -14.25
C ARG A 149 -0.80 10.95 -13.45
N LEU A 150 0.40 10.85 -14.00
CA LEU A 150 1.63 11.38 -13.41
C LEU A 150 1.54 12.90 -13.23
N ALA A 151 1.16 13.63 -14.28
CA ALA A 151 0.99 15.08 -14.24
C ALA A 151 -0.05 15.50 -13.20
N LEU A 152 -1.19 14.80 -13.13
CA LEU A 152 -2.26 15.06 -12.18
C LEU A 152 -1.80 14.86 -10.73
N ALA A 153 -1.10 13.75 -10.45
CA ALA A 153 -0.57 13.45 -9.13
C ALA A 153 0.50 14.46 -8.69
N LEU A 154 1.44 14.82 -9.58
CA LEU A 154 2.49 15.80 -9.30
C LEU A 154 1.93 17.21 -9.08
N THR A 155 0.91 17.62 -9.85
CA THR A 155 0.21 18.89 -9.64
C THR A 155 -0.46 18.91 -8.27
N GLY A 156 -1.16 17.83 -7.89
CA GLY A 156 -1.77 17.70 -6.58
C GLY A 156 -0.74 17.79 -5.45
N ALA A 157 0.39 17.10 -5.59
CA ALA A 157 1.48 17.16 -4.61
C ALA A 157 2.09 18.56 -4.50
N ALA A 158 2.31 19.25 -5.62
CA ALA A 158 2.81 20.61 -5.62
C ALA A 158 1.88 21.57 -4.86
N ILE A 159 0.56 21.40 -5.01
CA ILE A 159 -0.45 22.18 -4.26
C ILE A 159 -0.41 21.84 -2.76
N VAL A 160 -0.32 20.56 -2.39
CA VAL A 160 -0.23 20.13 -0.98
C VAL A 160 1.04 20.66 -0.31
N LEU A 161 2.15 20.64 -1.03
CA LEU A 161 3.46 21.08 -0.54
C LEU A 161 3.66 22.60 -0.67
N TRP A 162 2.73 23.33 -1.31
CA TRP A 162 2.89 24.75 -1.47
C TRP A 162 3.07 25.44 -0.11
N PRO A 163 4.14 26.22 0.08
CA PRO A 163 4.38 26.89 1.34
C PRO A 163 3.23 27.82 1.70
N GLN A 164 2.66 27.63 2.88
CA GLN A 164 1.65 28.54 3.39
C GLN A 164 2.35 29.74 4.02
N PRO A 165 2.03 30.99 3.61
CA PRO A 165 2.60 32.17 4.26
C PRO A 165 2.24 32.17 5.74
N ALA A 166 3.23 32.38 6.62
CA ALA A 166 2.92 32.64 8.01
C ALA A 166 2.09 33.93 8.12
N PRO A 167 1.08 34.00 9.01
CA PRO A 167 0.32 35.22 9.23
C PRO A 167 1.25 36.39 9.54
N GLY A 168 1.22 37.44 8.67
CA GLY A 168 2.06 38.63 8.84
C GLY A 168 3.47 38.58 8.22
N ALA A 169 3.84 37.52 7.53
CA ALA A 169 5.10 37.46 6.78
C ALA A 169 5.01 38.31 5.50
N PRO A 170 6.02 39.16 5.18
CA PRO A 170 6.10 39.84 3.89
C PRO A 170 6.14 38.78 2.78
N GLY A 171 5.40 39.03 1.69
CA GLY A 171 5.08 38.10 0.62
C GLY A 171 6.13 37.04 0.33
N ALA A 172 5.70 35.79 0.32
CA ALA A 172 6.54 34.64 0.06
C ALA A 172 7.21 34.80 -1.31
N GLY A 173 8.54 34.89 -1.32
CA GLY A 173 9.33 34.74 -2.54
C GLY A 173 8.98 33.43 -3.24
N PHE A 174 9.40 33.26 -4.47
CA PHE A 174 9.19 32.03 -5.24
C PHE A 174 9.77 30.84 -4.46
N ALA A 175 8.91 30.12 -3.74
CA ALA A 175 9.29 28.94 -2.98
C ALA A 175 8.95 27.70 -3.78
N VAL A 176 9.92 26.79 -3.91
CA VAL A 176 9.71 25.50 -4.59
C VAL A 176 8.87 24.61 -3.66
N PRO A 177 7.83 23.93 -4.16
CA PRO A 177 7.00 23.02 -3.35
C PRO A 177 7.76 21.72 -3.07
N LEU A 178 8.68 21.77 -2.13
CA LEU A 178 9.44 20.60 -1.68
C LEU A 178 8.99 20.20 -0.26
N PRO A 179 9.17 18.91 0.11
CA PRO A 179 8.93 18.48 1.48
C PRO A 179 9.81 19.26 2.44
N ALA A 180 9.18 19.89 3.45
CA ALA A 180 9.84 20.75 4.42
C ALA A 180 10.14 20.04 5.75
N SER A 181 9.53 18.87 6.00
CA SER A 181 9.66 18.13 7.26
C SER A 181 10.08 16.68 7.03
N LEU A 182 10.68 16.08 8.07
CA LEU A 182 11.00 14.66 8.06
C LEU A 182 9.76 13.80 7.77
N ALA A 183 8.61 14.15 8.35
CA ALA A 183 7.37 13.42 8.15
C ALA A 183 6.93 13.39 6.68
N GLU A 184 7.07 14.50 5.96
CA GLU A 184 6.76 14.59 4.54
C GLU A 184 7.71 13.75 3.67
N TRP A 185 9.01 13.76 3.97
CA TRP A 185 9.98 12.89 3.31
C TRP A 185 9.69 11.41 3.58
N LEU A 186 9.30 11.07 4.81
CA LEU A 186 8.91 9.71 5.18
C LEU A 186 7.63 9.27 4.43
N GLY A 187 6.66 10.18 4.24
CA GLY A 187 5.48 9.91 3.41
C GLY A 187 5.83 9.58 1.97
N LEU A 188 6.72 10.36 1.33
CA LEU A 188 7.21 10.09 -0.03
C LEU A 188 7.98 8.77 -0.12
N ALA A 189 8.89 8.52 0.82
CA ALA A 189 9.68 7.29 0.88
C ALA A 189 8.77 6.06 1.09
N GLY A 190 7.74 6.19 1.91
CA GLY A 190 6.71 5.16 2.10
C GLY A 190 5.94 4.85 0.82
N GLY A 191 5.53 5.89 0.09
CA GLY A 191 4.86 5.75 -1.21
C GLY A 191 5.74 5.08 -2.26
N PHE A 192 7.03 5.43 -2.32
CA PHE A 192 8.00 4.74 -3.17
C PHE A 192 8.15 3.26 -2.78
N GLY A 193 8.36 2.98 -1.49
CA GLY A 193 8.47 1.62 -0.96
C GLY A 193 7.24 0.78 -1.28
N PHE A 194 6.04 1.36 -1.14
CA PHE A 194 4.78 0.67 -1.45
C PHE A 194 4.63 0.38 -2.95
N ALA A 195 5.00 1.33 -3.81
CA ALA A 195 5.01 1.10 -5.25
C ALA A 195 5.99 -0.02 -5.63
N LEU A 196 7.19 -0.02 -5.06
CA LEU A 196 8.19 -1.08 -5.25
C LEU A 196 7.67 -2.43 -4.72
N THR A 197 7.02 -2.45 -3.56
CA THR A 197 6.36 -3.65 -3.01
C THR A 197 5.36 -4.23 -4.00
N ASN A 198 4.48 -3.40 -4.57
CA ASN A 198 3.48 -3.85 -5.55
C ASN A 198 4.12 -4.38 -6.85
N VAL A 199 5.17 -3.72 -7.35
CA VAL A 199 5.91 -4.19 -8.53
C VAL A 199 6.59 -5.53 -8.25
N MET A 200 7.19 -5.70 -7.07
CA MET A 200 7.80 -6.98 -6.66
C MET A 200 6.76 -8.08 -6.46
N LEU A 201 5.61 -7.77 -5.87
CA LEU A 201 4.50 -8.73 -5.75
C LEU A 201 4.01 -9.22 -7.12
N ARG A 202 3.93 -8.33 -8.12
CA ARG A 202 3.60 -8.72 -9.51
C ARG A 202 4.70 -9.59 -10.12
N ARG A 203 5.94 -9.15 -10.01
CA ARG A 203 7.10 -9.86 -10.57
C ARG A 203 7.22 -11.27 -9.99
N GLU A 204 7.03 -11.40 -8.68
CA GLU A 204 7.19 -12.65 -7.94
C GLU A 204 5.83 -13.36 -7.68
N ALA A 205 4.81 -13.11 -8.52
CA ALA A 205 3.48 -13.71 -8.35
C ALA A 205 3.48 -15.25 -8.40
N HIS A 206 4.49 -15.83 -9.05
CA HIS A 206 4.70 -17.27 -9.13
C HIS A 206 5.21 -17.91 -7.83
N GLN A 207 5.73 -17.11 -6.89
CA GLN A 207 6.22 -17.60 -5.61
C GLN A 207 5.05 -17.93 -4.65
N PRO A 208 5.25 -18.87 -3.70
CA PRO A 208 4.23 -19.22 -2.73
C PRO A 208 3.72 -17.99 -1.95
N GLU A 209 2.41 -17.89 -1.80
CA GLU A 209 1.75 -16.73 -1.15
C GLU A 209 2.27 -16.51 0.28
N MET A 210 2.41 -17.60 1.06
CA MET A 210 2.92 -17.50 2.43
C MET A 210 4.39 -17.06 2.51
N ALA A 211 5.21 -17.38 1.52
CA ALA A 211 6.59 -16.89 1.46
C ALA A 211 6.64 -15.39 1.17
N ARG A 212 5.76 -14.89 0.28
CA ARG A 212 5.60 -13.46 0.00
C ARG A 212 5.08 -12.70 1.23
N ALA A 213 4.05 -13.25 1.90
CA ALA A 213 3.53 -12.68 3.14
C ALA A 213 4.61 -12.63 4.24
N LEU A 214 5.35 -13.73 4.44
CA LEU A 214 6.45 -13.78 5.39
C LEU A 214 7.54 -12.76 5.06
N ALA A 215 7.93 -12.61 3.77
CA ALA A 215 8.88 -11.60 3.33
C ALA A 215 8.45 -10.20 3.74
N MET A 216 7.17 -9.85 3.57
CA MET A 216 6.64 -8.54 3.93
C MET A 216 6.67 -8.30 5.45
N PHE A 217 6.29 -9.29 6.26
CA PHE A 217 6.32 -9.15 7.71
C PHE A 217 7.75 -9.13 8.27
N VAL A 218 8.62 -10.01 7.79
CA VAL A 218 10.05 -9.99 8.17
C VAL A 218 10.68 -8.67 7.73
N GLY A 219 10.33 -8.14 6.55
CA GLY A 219 10.79 -6.84 6.07
C GLY A 219 10.43 -5.70 7.01
N GLY A 220 9.16 -5.61 7.40
CA GLY A 220 8.70 -4.61 8.38
C GLY A 220 9.46 -4.71 9.71
N ALA A 221 9.65 -5.94 10.22
CA ALA A 221 10.38 -6.18 11.46
C ALA A 221 11.87 -5.79 11.34
N VAL A 222 12.54 -6.26 10.29
CA VAL A 222 14.00 -6.08 10.13
C VAL A 222 14.35 -4.65 9.80
N VAL A 223 13.68 -4.03 8.82
CA VAL A 223 14.03 -2.66 8.39
C VAL A 223 13.72 -1.65 9.49
N ALA A 224 12.51 -1.72 10.08
CA ALA A 224 12.17 -0.84 11.20
C ALA A 224 13.08 -1.09 12.42
N GLY A 225 13.39 -2.36 12.71
CA GLY A 225 14.26 -2.75 13.83
C GLY A 225 15.70 -2.26 13.66
N LEU A 226 16.28 -2.42 12.47
CA LEU A 226 17.63 -1.93 12.19
C LEU A 226 17.70 -0.41 12.26
N LEU A 227 16.71 0.31 11.72
CA LEU A 227 16.61 1.75 11.84
C LEU A 227 16.45 2.18 13.31
N ALA A 228 15.59 1.49 14.06
CA ALA A 228 15.38 1.77 15.49
C ALA A 228 16.65 1.55 16.30
N LEU A 229 17.39 0.47 16.04
CA LEU A 229 18.67 0.17 16.68
C LEU A 229 19.71 1.24 16.31
N ALA A 230 19.86 1.58 15.05
CA ALA A 230 20.83 2.58 14.59
C ALA A 230 20.55 3.96 15.18
N LEU A 231 19.31 4.42 15.13
CA LEU A 231 18.92 5.73 15.66
C LEU A 231 18.89 5.76 17.19
N GLY A 232 18.52 4.64 17.84
CA GLY A 232 18.56 4.51 19.29
C GLY A 232 19.99 4.52 19.83
N SER A 233 20.92 3.78 19.18
CA SER A 233 22.34 3.80 19.55
C SER A 233 23.01 5.14 19.32
N ALA A 234 22.55 5.91 18.32
CA ALA A 234 23.00 7.29 18.06
C ALA A 234 22.34 8.32 18.99
N GLY A 235 21.44 7.91 19.90
CA GLY A 235 20.71 8.82 20.78
C GLY A 235 19.66 9.69 20.08
N SER A 236 19.34 9.39 18.82
CA SER A 236 18.38 10.18 18.03
C SER A 236 16.92 9.84 18.35
N ILE A 237 16.65 8.63 18.84
CA ILE A 237 15.33 8.21 19.30
C ILE A 237 15.46 7.50 20.66
N PRO A 238 14.41 7.57 21.50
CA PRO A 238 14.42 6.89 22.80
C PRO A 238 14.37 5.36 22.64
N TRP A 239 14.99 4.65 23.56
CA TRP A 239 14.77 3.23 23.76
C TRP A 239 13.35 2.97 24.27
N PRO A 240 12.78 1.77 24.03
CA PRO A 240 11.45 1.44 24.52
C PRO A 240 11.35 1.63 26.03
N GLY A 241 10.30 2.30 26.46
CA GLY A 241 9.94 2.42 27.87
C GLY A 241 9.48 1.07 28.46
N PRO A 242 9.06 1.04 29.74
CA PRO A 242 8.60 -0.18 30.40
C PRO A 242 7.46 -0.86 29.60
N PRO A 243 7.53 -2.18 29.35
CA PRO A 243 6.53 -2.89 28.55
C PRO A 243 5.11 -2.81 29.08
N SER A 244 4.93 -2.59 30.39
CA SER A 244 3.62 -2.41 31.02
C SER A 244 2.81 -1.26 30.43
N GLY A 245 3.46 -0.25 29.88
CA GLY A 245 2.77 0.90 29.28
C GLY A 245 2.24 0.66 27.86
N TRP A 246 2.91 -0.18 27.07
CA TRP A 246 2.63 -0.31 25.64
C TRP A 246 2.42 -1.74 25.13
N ALA A 247 2.84 -2.79 25.86
CA ALA A 247 2.85 -4.16 25.33
C ALA A 247 1.45 -4.66 24.92
N LEU A 248 0.41 -4.38 25.73
CA LEU A 248 -0.96 -4.74 25.42
C LEU A 248 -1.43 -4.01 24.13
N GLY A 249 -1.17 -2.71 24.03
CA GLY A 249 -1.53 -1.92 22.84
C GLY A 249 -0.84 -2.41 21.58
N ALA A 250 0.47 -2.71 21.64
CA ALA A 250 1.23 -3.27 20.52
C ALA A 250 0.72 -4.67 20.12
N GLY A 251 0.38 -5.51 21.10
CA GLY A 251 -0.22 -6.84 20.86
C GLY A 251 -1.59 -6.73 20.16
N LEU A 252 -2.47 -5.86 20.66
CA LEU A 252 -3.79 -5.61 20.05
C LEU A 252 -3.65 -5.05 18.63
N LEU A 253 -2.72 -4.12 18.42
CA LEU A 253 -2.46 -3.54 17.10
C LEU A 253 -1.87 -4.57 16.13
N SER A 254 -1.05 -5.50 16.61
CA SER A 254 -0.57 -6.63 15.80
C SER A 254 -1.72 -7.53 15.33
N LEU A 255 -2.65 -7.87 16.22
CA LEU A 255 -3.87 -8.63 15.86
C LEU A 255 -4.77 -7.85 14.90
N TRP A 256 -4.88 -6.54 15.09
CA TRP A 256 -5.61 -5.65 14.21
C TRP A 256 -5.06 -5.67 12.78
N PHE A 257 -3.75 -5.51 12.62
CA PHE A 257 -3.11 -5.56 11.30
C PHE A 257 -3.14 -6.95 10.68
N LEU A 258 -3.06 -8.01 11.50
CA LEU A 258 -3.22 -9.37 11.01
C LEU A 258 -4.63 -9.59 10.45
N ALA A 259 -5.68 -9.20 11.20
CA ALA A 259 -7.06 -9.26 10.75
C ALA A 259 -7.27 -8.42 9.47
N SER A 260 -6.74 -7.20 9.45
CA SER A 260 -6.75 -6.30 8.30
C SER A 260 -6.12 -6.95 7.05
N ASN A 261 -4.96 -7.58 7.20
CA ASN A 261 -4.28 -8.27 6.11
C ASN A 261 -5.08 -9.49 5.60
N LEU A 262 -5.65 -10.29 6.50
CA LEU A 262 -6.48 -11.43 6.13
C LEU A 262 -7.75 -11.01 5.37
N THR A 263 -8.40 -9.92 5.80
CA THR A 263 -9.59 -9.40 5.12
C THR A 263 -9.25 -8.78 3.76
N LEU A 264 -8.08 -8.13 3.62
CA LEU A 264 -7.56 -7.69 2.33
C LEU A 264 -7.37 -8.86 1.38
N GLN A 265 -6.68 -9.91 1.80
CA GLN A 265 -6.43 -11.10 0.98
C GLN A 265 -7.74 -11.77 0.57
N TYR A 266 -8.68 -11.92 1.52
CA TYR A 266 -10.01 -12.47 1.24
C TYR A 266 -10.76 -11.65 0.18
N GLY A 267 -10.77 -10.33 0.33
CA GLY A 267 -11.45 -9.40 -0.58
C GLY A 267 -10.79 -9.37 -1.95
N ALA A 268 -9.48 -9.17 -2.01
CA ALA A 268 -8.71 -9.06 -3.25
C ALA A 268 -8.74 -10.33 -4.10
N ALA A 269 -8.91 -11.50 -3.48
CA ALA A 269 -9.05 -12.77 -4.22
C ALA A 269 -10.43 -12.94 -4.88
N ARG A 270 -11.44 -12.14 -4.53
CA ARG A 270 -12.85 -12.29 -4.95
C ARG A 270 -13.41 -11.09 -5.69
N VAL A 271 -12.66 -10.01 -5.74
CA VAL A 271 -13.07 -8.75 -6.37
C VAL A 271 -12.03 -8.39 -7.44
N PRO A 272 -12.43 -7.87 -8.60
CA PRO A 272 -11.48 -7.42 -9.64
C PRO A 272 -10.47 -6.41 -9.09
N ALA A 273 -9.23 -6.48 -9.58
CA ALA A 273 -8.13 -5.66 -9.08
C ALA A 273 -8.41 -4.14 -9.15
N ASN A 274 -9.09 -3.69 -10.21
CA ASN A 274 -9.48 -2.29 -10.36
C ASN A 274 -10.50 -1.85 -9.29
N VAL A 275 -11.47 -2.72 -8.94
CA VAL A 275 -12.44 -2.43 -7.87
C VAL A 275 -11.74 -2.45 -6.51
N THR A 276 -10.86 -3.41 -6.27
CA THR A 276 -10.02 -3.46 -5.07
C THR A 276 -9.24 -2.16 -4.90
N ALA A 277 -8.56 -1.70 -5.93
CA ALA A 277 -7.78 -0.47 -5.88
C ALA A 277 -8.66 0.79 -5.61
N VAL A 278 -9.86 0.86 -6.20
CA VAL A 278 -10.81 1.96 -5.92
C VAL A 278 -11.25 1.95 -4.47
N VAL A 279 -11.60 0.77 -3.94
CA VAL A 279 -12.01 0.65 -2.53
C VAL A 279 -10.87 1.04 -1.59
N MET A 280 -9.63 0.64 -1.89
CA MET A 280 -8.46 0.97 -1.07
C MET A 280 -8.19 2.48 -0.99
N VAL A 281 -8.55 3.27 -2.01
CA VAL A 281 -8.42 4.73 -1.94
C VAL A 281 -9.29 5.35 -0.83
N SER A 282 -10.33 4.65 -0.35
CA SER A 282 -11.11 5.11 0.81
C SER A 282 -10.30 5.24 2.10
N GLU A 283 -9.12 4.65 2.18
CA GLU A 283 -8.15 4.86 3.25
C GLU A 283 -7.85 6.36 3.47
N VAL A 284 -7.70 7.13 2.37
CA VAL A 284 -7.47 8.59 2.44
C VAL A 284 -8.62 9.29 3.15
N LEU A 285 -9.87 8.84 2.90
CA LEU A 285 -11.05 9.41 3.56
C LEU A 285 -11.06 9.05 5.06
N PHE A 286 -10.76 7.81 5.40
CA PHE A 286 -10.68 7.39 6.81
C PHE A 286 -9.55 8.10 7.55
N ALA A 287 -8.37 8.26 6.93
CA ALA A 287 -7.26 9.01 7.49
C ALA A 287 -7.62 10.50 7.68
N GLY A 288 -8.18 11.13 6.64
CA GLY A 288 -8.55 12.55 6.68
C GLY A 288 -9.64 12.83 7.72
N VAL A 289 -10.73 12.06 7.69
CA VAL A 289 -11.84 12.24 8.65
C VAL A 289 -11.37 11.99 10.08
N SER A 290 -10.66 10.89 10.35
CA SER A 290 -10.16 10.60 11.70
C SER A 290 -9.16 11.66 12.18
N ALA A 291 -8.27 12.14 11.30
CA ALA A 291 -7.29 13.15 11.65
C ALA A 291 -7.94 14.50 12.03
N VAL A 292 -8.99 14.91 11.31
CA VAL A 292 -9.74 16.13 11.62
C VAL A 292 -10.55 15.97 12.91
N LEU A 293 -11.27 14.84 13.07
CA LEU A 293 -12.09 14.60 14.26
C LEU A 293 -11.25 14.52 15.54
N LEU A 294 -10.02 14.01 15.46
CA LEU A 294 -9.10 13.88 16.58
C LEU A 294 -8.12 15.07 16.70
N GLY A 295 -8.32 16.16 15.92
CA GLY A 295 -7.52 17.38 16.00
C GLY A 295 -6.07 17.23 15.52
N ALA A 296 -5.77 16.18 14.75
CA ALA A 296 -4.42 15.90 14.25
C ALA A 296 -4.13 16.58 12.90
N SER A 297 -5.13 17.12 12.22
CA SER A 297 -4.98 17.86 10.96
C SER A 297 -6.08 18.90 10.82
N VAL A 298 -5.78 19.95 10.04
CA VAL A 298 -6.76 20.99 9.68
C VAL A 298 -6.92 20.98 8.16
N LEU A 299 -8.16 20.87 7.71
CA LEU A 299 -8.47 20.94 6.28
C LEU A 299 -8.38 22.38 5.78
N THR A 300 -7.39 22.66 4.96
CA THR A 300 -7.29 23.91 4.22
C THR A 300 -7.83 23.72 2.80
N PRO A 301 -8.30 24.78 2.11
CA PRO A 301 -8.73 24.67 0.71
C PRO A 301 -7.64 24.08 -0.20
N THR A 302 -6.39 24.47 0.00
CA THR A 302 -5.24 23.93 -0.76
C THR A 302 -5.05 22.45 -0.53
N LEU A 303 -5.19 21.98 0.71
CA LEU A 303 -5.11 20.56 1.05
C LEU A 303 -6.24 19.76 0.37
N VAL A 304 -7.47 20.27 0.39
CA VAL A 304 -8.64 19.62 -0.24
C VAL A 304 -8.47 19.54 -1.76
N VAL A 305 -8.03 20.61 -2.42
CA VAL A 305 -7.81 20.61 -3.87
C VAL A 305 -6.67 19.66 -4.25
N GLY A 306 -5.53 19.74 -3.56
CA GLY A 306 -4.39 18.84 -3.81
C GLY A 306 -4.75 17.37 -3.56
N ALA A 307 -5.48 17.08 -2.48
CA ALA A 307 -6.01 15.75 -2.17
C ALA A 307 -6.91 15.23 -3.30
N GLY A 308 -7.85 16.07 -3.79
CA GLY A 308 -8.73 15.72 -4.89
C GLY A 308 -7.98 15.29 -6.15
N LEU A 309 -6.91 15.98 -6.51
CA LEU A 309 -6.08 15.67 -7.67
C LEU A 309 -5.30 14.36 -7.48
N ILE A 310 -4.69 14.13 -6.30
CA ILE A 310 -3.94 12.90 -6.00
C ILE A 310 -4.89 11.69 -5.98
N VAL A 311 -6.04 11.82 -5.34
CA VAL A 311 -7.06 10.76 -5.30
C VAL A 311 -7.59 10.48 -6.72
N ALA A 312 -7.86 11.51 -7.52
CA ALA A 312 -8.28 11.34 -8.92
C ALA A 312 -7.20 10.59 -9.73
N ALA A 313 -5.92 10.93 -9.58
CA ALA A 313 -4.82 10.22 -10.23
C ALA A 313 -4.79 8.74 -9.83
N SER A 314 -4.98 8.44 -8.54
CA SER A 314 -5.00 7.06 -8.00
C SER A 314 -6.21 6.27 -8.53
N LEU A 315 -7.39 6.89 -8.59
CA LEU A 315 -8.60 6.28 -9.17
C LEU A 315 -8.47 6.02 -10.67
N LEU A 316 -7.85 6.93 -11.42
CA LEU A 316 -7.54 6.74 -12.83
C LEU A 316 -6.49 5.64 -13.05
N ALA A 317 -5.53 5.48 -12.14
CA ALA A 317 -4.58 4.37 -12.17
C ALA A 317 -5.25 3.01 -11.95
N ALA A 318 -6.29 2.96 -11.14
CA ALA A 318 -7.07 1.74 -10.88
C ALA A 318 -7.95 1.29 -12.07
N ARG A 319 -8.21 2.17 -13.05
CA ARG A 319 -9.07 1.87 -14.22
C ARG A 319 -8.30 1.42 -15.46
N GLY A 320 -7.00 1.59 -15.50
CA GLY A 320 -6.11 1.28 -16.62
C GLY A 320 -5.15 0.20 -16.31
#